data_646fa2e469e9eb5ab3389d767a728d0b
#
_entry.id   646fa2e469e9eb5ab3389d767a728d0b
#
_cell.length_a   1.000
_cell.length_b   1.000
_cell.length_c   1.000
_cell.angle_alpha   90.00
_cell.angle_beta   90.00
_cell.angle_gamma   90.00
#
_symmetry.space_group_name_H-M   'P 1'
#
loop_
_entity.id
_entity.type
_entity.pdbx_description
1 polymer ?
#
loop_
_entity_poly.entity_id
_entity_poly.type
_entity_poly.pdbx_seq_one_letter_code
_entity_poly.pdbx_strand_id
1 'polypeptide(L)' 'MRNISFFLFVLLLFIGCDDEDSSSPCQISEKDEDMVCIEIFEPVCGCNNETYSNSCYAGRDGVTSWSEGECSG' A
#
# COMPACT_ATOMS: atom_id res chain seq x y z
N MET A 1 22.84 25.09 -29.07
CA MET A 1 23.53 24.58 -28.02
C MET A 1 22.90 24.81 -26.72
N ARG A 2 22.66 26.01 -26.33
CA ARG A 2 22.03 26.26 -25.08
C ARG A 2 20.71 25.62 -24.98
N ASN A 3 20.06 25.41 -26.08
CA ASN A 3 18.73 24.85 -26.08
C ASN A 3 18.72 23.43 -25.57
N ILE A 4 19.76 22.72 -25.83
CA ILE A 4 19.82 21.35 -25.42
C ILE A 4 19.87 21.26 -23.92
N SER A 5 20.63 22.09 -23.27
CA SER A 5 20.71 22.07 -21.84
C SER A 5 19.38 22.40 -21.24
N PHE A 6 18.66 23.29 -21.87
CA PHE A 6 17.36 23.67 -21.38
C PHE A 6 16.40 22.53 -21.43
N PHE A 7 16.44 21.77 -22.46
CA PHE A 7 15.54 20.63 -22.58
C PHE A 7 15.87 19.59 -21.55
N LEU A 8 17.11 19.34 -21.29
CA LEU A 8 17.47 18.38 -20.30
C LEU A 8 16.98 18.80 -18.94
N PHE A 9 17.01 20.07 -18.66
CA PHE A 9 16.56 20.55 -17.40
C PHE A 9 15.07 20.31 -17.23
N VAL A 10 14.33 20.52 -18.24
CA VAL A 10 12.90 20.34 -18.22
C VAL A 10 12.56 18.88 -18.00
N LEU A 11 13.29 17.99 -18.58
CA LEU A 11 13.02 16.59 -18.41
C LEU A 11 13.22 16.17 -16.98
N LEU A 12 14.17 16.71 -16.32
CA LEU A 12 14.40 16.34 -14.95
C LEU A 12 13.23 16.70 -14.07
N LEU A 13 12.54 17.74 -14.39
CA LEU A 13 11.41 18.12 -13.60
C LEU A 13 10.31 17.08 -13.64
N PHE A 14 10.14 16.44 -14.76
CA PHE A 14 9.09 15.45 -14.85
C PHE A 14 9.39 14.24 -13.99
N ILE A 15 10.62 13.89 -13.86
CA ILE A 15 10.93 12.73 -13.10
C ILE A 15 10.56 12.88 -11.65
N GLY A 16 10.64 14.06 -11.14
CA GLY A 16 10.32 14.21 -9.74
C GLY A 16 8.89 14.09 -9.40
N CYS A 17 8.02 14.04 -10.36
CA CYS A 17 6.62 14.01 -10.06
C CYS A 17 6.11 12.67 -9.70
N ASP A 18 6.82 11.67 -9.94
CA ASP A 18 6.28 10.37 -9.71
C ASP A 18 6.22 9.93 -8.33
N ASP A 19 7.00 10.43 -7.51
CA ASP A 19 7.08 9.86 -6.23
C ASP A 19 5.96 10.06 -5.36
N GLU A 20 5.40 11.11 -5.43
CA GLU A 20 4.47 11.40 -4.44
C GLU A 20 3.39 10.50 -4.32
N ASP A 21 3.03 9.90 -5.33
CA ASP A 21 1.87 9.10 -5.24
C ASP A 21 2.05 8.08 -4.23
N SER A 22 3.17 7.77 -3.85
CA SER A 22 3.28 6.76 -2.92
C SER A 22 2.81 7.19 -1.63
N SER A 23 2.02 8.03 -1.54
CA SER A 23 1.41 8.41 -0.37
C SER A 23 1.94 7.67 0.79
N SER A 24 1.42 6.62 1.20
CA SER A 24 1.85 5.94 2.38
C SER A 24 2.24 4.54 2.01
N PRO A 25 3.44 4.14 2.23
CA PRO A 25 3.83 2.79 1.91
C PRO A 25 3.13 1.80 2.81
N CYS A 26 2.87 0.65 2.30
CA CYS A 26 2.26 -0.40 3.08
C CYS A 26 3.24 -0.88 4.11
N GLN A 27 2.85 -0.82 5.35
CA GLN A 27 3.72 -1.24 6.43
C GLN A 27 3.22 -2.54 7.02
N ILE A 28 4.08 -3.52 7.11
CA ILE A 28 3.73 -4.80 7.70
C ILE A 28 4.53 -4.94 8.98
N SER A 29 3.83 -5.08 10.08
CA SER A 29 4.49 -5.25 11.35
C SER A 29 4.60 -6.73 11.65
N GLU A 30 5.05 -7.07 12.82
CA GLU A 30 5.19 -8.46 13.17
C GLU A 30 3.84 -9.10 13.36
N LYS A 31 3.71 -10.35 12.99
CA LYS A 31 2.48 -11.06 13.20
C LYS A 31 2.22 -11.25 14.67
N ASP A 32 0.96 -11.23 15.05
CA ASP A 32 0.57 -11.43 16.42
C ASP A 32 -0.16 -12.75 16.49
N GLU A 33 0.54 -13.81 16.68
CA GLU A 33 -0.06 -15.12 16.66
C GLU A 33 -0.90 -15.38 17.88
N ASP A 34 -0.82 -14.54 18.88
CA ASP A 34 -1.67 -14.70 20.04
C ASP A 34 -3.00 -14.00 19.90
N MET A 35 -3.17 -13.20 18.86
CA MET A 35 -4.42 -12.49 18.67
C MET A 35 -5.51 -13.46 18.24
N VAL A 36 -6.64 -13.41 18.92
CA VAL A 36 -7.76 -14.28 18.60
C VAL A 36 -8.78 -13.48 17.80
N CYS A 37 -9.17 -13.97 16.66
CA CYS A 37 -10.11 -13.28 15.80
C CYS A 37 -11.40 -14.04 15.70
N ILE A 38 -12.51 -13.31 15.66
CA ILE A 38 -13.78 -13.95 15.48
C ILE A 38 -13.93 -14.39 14.04
N GLU A 39 -14.81 -15.33 13.82
CA GLU A 39 -14.93 -15.92 12.50
C GLU A 39 -16.04 -15.29 11.70
N ILE A 40 -16.00 -13.99 11.55
CA ILE A 40 -16.97 -13.28 10.75
C ILE A 40 -16.36 -12.98 9.41
N PHE A 41 -17.09 -13.23 8.35
CA PHE A 41 -16.56 -12.95 7.02
C PHE A 41 -16.95 -11.56 6.57
N GLU A 42 -16.04 -10.63 6.72
CA GLU A 42 -16.21 -9.28 6.22
C GLU A 42 -14.90 -8.91 5.56
N PRO A 43 -14.69 -9.36 4.33
CA PRO A 43 -13.35 -9.30 3.73
C PRO A 43 -12.80 -7.91 3.59
N VAL A 44 -11.50 -7.82 3.72
CA VAL A 44 -10.80 -6.58 3.52
C VAL A 44 -9.59 -6.88 2.64
N CYS A 45 -9.16 -5.87 1.90
CA CYS A 45 -7.96 -6.00 1.09
C CYS A 45 -6.84 -5.30 1.81
N GLY A 46 -5.85 -6.03 2.27
CA GLY A 46 -4.73 -5.44 2.95
C GLY A 46 -3.88 -4.61 2.00
N CYS A 47 -3.11 -3.70 2.57
CA CYS A 47 -2.25 -2.87 1.74
C CYS A 47 -1.20 -3.71 1.02
N ASN A 48 -0.99 -4.92 1.45
CA ASN A 48 -0.09 -5.84 0.78
C ASN A 48 -0.78 -6.60 -0.35
N ASN A 49 -1.98 -6.19 -0.69
CA ASN A 49 -2.75 -6.77 -1.80
C ASN A 49 -3.18 -8.20 -1.52
N GLU A 50 -3.43 -8.52 -0.28
CA GLU A 50 -3.95 -9.81 0.10
C GLU A 50 -5.32 -9.66 0.72
N THR A 51 -6.25 -10.54 0.38
CA THR A 51 -7.60 -10.51 0.94
C THR A 51 -7.62 -11.29 2.22
N TYR A 52 -8.15 -10.66 3.28
CA TYR A 52 -8.29 -11.33 4.56
C TYR A 52 -9.76 -11.51 4.90
N SER A 53 -10.07 -12.49 5.71
CA SER A 53 -11.47 -12.77 6.04
C SER A 53 -12.13 -11.61 6.75
N ASN A 54 -11.37 -10.86 7.52
CA ASN A 54 -11.88 -9.65 8.15
C ASN A 54 -10.68 -8.84 8.62
N SER A 55 -10.95 -7.67 9.14
CA SER A 55 -9.86 -6.78 9.54
C SER A 55 -9.04 -7.35 10.68
N CYS A 56 -9.65 -8.18 11.53
CA CYS A 56 -8.91 -8.77 12.63
C CYS A 56 -7.80 -9.65 12.10
N TYR A 57 -8.10 -10.47 11.10
CA TYR A 57 -7.10 -11.34 10.51
C TYR A 57 -6.02 -10.54 9.80
N ALA A 58 -6.38 -9.42 9.19
CA ALA A 58 -5.38 -8.56 8.57
C ALA A 58 -4.42 -8.01 9.62
N GLY A 59 -4.97 -7.51 10.71
CA GLY A 59 -4.14 -6.98 11.76
C GLY A 59 -3.28 -8.04 12.42
N ARG A 60 -3.84 -9.25 12.56
CA ARG A 60 -3.10 -10.35 13.15
C ARG A 60 -1.88 -10.68 12.32
N ASP A 61 -2.01 -10.56 11.01
CA ASP A 61 -0.92 -10.86 10.10
C ASP A 61 0.06 -9.70 9.98
N GLY A 62 -0.13 -8.64 10.72
CA GLY A 62 0.79 -7.52 10.71
C GLY A 62 0.45 -6.41 9.75
N VAL A 63 -0.68 -6.52 9.04
CA VAL A 63 -1.08 -5.50 8.07
C VAL A 63 -1.59 -4.29 8.84
N THR A 64 -1.09 -3.12 8.53
CA THR A 64 -1.45 -1.93 9.27
C THR A 64 -2.49 -1.08 8.59
N SER A 65 -2.81 -1.35 7.35
CA SER A 65 -3.88 -0.62 6.67
C SER A 65 -4.55 -1.51 5.65
N TRP A 66 -5.82 -1.30 5.44
CA TRP A 66 -6.58 -2.12 4.51
C TRP A 66 -7.79 -1.32 4.03
N SER A 67 -8.45 -1.84 3.01
CA SER A 67 -9.70 -1.24 2.53
C SER A 67 -10.76 -2.29 2.57
N GLU A 68 -12.02 -1.86 2.59
CA GLU A 68 -13.13 -2.77 2.69
C GLU A 68 -13.31 -3.56 1.42
N GLY A 69 -13.64 -4.81 1.54
CA GLY A 69 -13.90 -5.65 0.38
C GLY A 69 -12.69 -6.44 -0.05
N GLU A 70 -12.93 -7.41 -0.91
CA GLU A 70 -11.84 -8.22 -1.39
C GLU A 70 -10.95 -7.43 -2.33
N CYS A 71 -9.70 -7.84 -2.44
CA CYS A 71 -8.81 -7.20 -3.37
C CYS A 71 -9.30 -7.41 -4.79
N SER A 72 -9.21 -6.39 -5.59
CA SER A 72 -9.75 -6.48 -6.91
C SER A 72 -8.70 -6.80 -7.93
N GLY A 73 -7.58 -6.89 -7.62
CA GLY A 73 -6.68 -7.09 -8.63
C GLY A 73 -5.96 -8.18 -8.81
#